data_5bded81e753b5f637e42b4cb757e134d
#
_entry.id   5bded81e753b5f637e42b4cb757e134d
#
_cell.length_a   1.000
_cell.length_b   1.000
_cell.length_c   1.000
_cell.angle_alpha   90.00
_cell.angle_beta   90.00
_cell.angle_gamma   90.00
#
_symmetry.space_group_name_H-M   'P 1'
#
loop_
_entity.id
_entity.type
_entity.pdbx_description
1 polymer ?
#
loop_
_entity_poly.entity_id
_entity_poly.type
_entity_poly.pdbx_seq_one_letter_code
_entity_poly.pdbx_strand_id
1 'polypeptide(L)'
;AEETAIGATIVKKEYERMVAEGDRNVIITSCCHSINLLIQKYYPSVLPYLADVMSPMQAHCTDIKKRYPDAKTVFIGPCVAKKDEAQYYDGIVDAVLTFDELTEWLKNENIELEKELDSDENSRARFFPTTGGILKTMALDDPKYTYMSLDGVENCMAALKEIENGSINNCFIEMSACVGSCVGGPVMEKFHRSPIKDYAAVANFAGKNDFEVDMPMPAEIHKTFTAIERRMMPPSESEIRDILRQMGKMKPSDELNCGSCGYNTCREKAIAIYHGKAEISMCLPYLKDKAESFSDNIVRNTPNGLIVLNEKLEVQQINKAALKIMNLRSPSDILGDGVVRVLDPKDFLNVLQTGRNMHDKRMYLAEYDKYVEETIIYDKEYRLLICIMRDVTQEETVREQKENISRQTVEIADK
;
A
#
# COMPACT_ATOMS: atom_id res chain seq x y z
N ALA A 1 1.27 3.70 -37.44
CA ALA A 1 0.45 3.65 -36.24
C ALA A 1 -1.01 3.92 -36.63
N GLU A 2 -1.94 3.30 -35.91
CA GLU A 2 -3.39 3.49 -36.11
C GLU A 2 -4.02 3.79 -34.74
N GLU A 3 -5.19 4.45 -34.74
CA GLU A 3 -5.89 4.78 -33.51
C GLU A 3 -6.78 3.60 -33.05
N THR A 4 -6.69 3.25 -31.79
CA THR A 4 -7.57 2.24 -31.17
C THR A 4 -9.07 2.63 -31.25
N ALA A 5 -9.38 3.88 -31.53
CA ALA A 5 -10.73 4.34 -31.82
C ALA A 5 -11.39 3.65 -33.02
N ILE A 6 -10.62 3.10 -33.94
CA ILE A 6 -11.06 2.21 -35.03
C ILE A 6 -11.67 0.93 -34.43
N GLY A 7 -10.93 0.25 -33.53
CA GLY A 7 -11.42 -0.91 -32.78
C GLY A 7 -12.61 -0.58 -31.87
N ALA A 8 -12.64 0.63 -31.30
CA ALA A 8 -13.78 1.11 -30.53
C ALA A 8 -15.02 1.27 -31.39
N THR A 9 -14.91 1.70 -32.64
CA THR A 9 -16.01 1.78 -33.60
C THR A 9 -16.56 0.40 -33.92
N ILE A 10 -15.69 -0.60 -34.10
CA ILE A 10 -16.10 -2.00 -34.32
C ILE A 10 -16.93 -2.51 -33.13
N VAL A 11 -16.37 -2.36 -31.91
CA VAL A 11 -17.02 -2.83 -30.67
C VAL A 11 -18.35 -2.12 -30.42
N LYS A 12 -18.41 -0.81 -30.64
CA LYS A 12 -19.64 -0.01 -30.54
C LYS A 12 -20.75 -0.56 -31.44
N LYS A 13 -20.44 -0.80 -32.71
CA LYS A 13 -21.44 -1.34 -33.67
C LYS A 13 -21.93 -2.73 -33.26
N GLU A 14 -21.08 -3.52 -32.63
CA GLU A 14 -21.50 -4.82 -32.07
C GLU A 14 -22.42 -4.65 -30.87
N TYR A 15 -22.17 -3.70 -29.99
CA TYR A 15 -23.11 -3.37 -28.91
C TYR A 15 -24.45 -2.87 -29.43
N GLU A 16 -24.47 -2.03 -30.47
CA GLU A 16 -25.68 -1.58 -31.15
C GLU A 16 -26.46 -2.77 -31.73
N ARG A 17 -25.78 -3.75 -32.33
CA ARG A 17 -26.39 -4.98 -32.81
C ARG A 17 -27.03 -5.79 -31.67
N MET A 18 -26.33 -5.96 -30.54
CA MET A 18 -26.84 -6.67 -29.36
C MET A 18 -28.06 -5.99 -28.77
N VAL A 19 -28.07 -4.66 -28.74
CA VAL A 19 -29.25 -3.88 -28.31
C VAL A 19 -30.42 -4.09 -29.25
N ALA A 20 -30.20 -4.03 -30.58
CA ALA A 20 -31.22 -4.21 -31.59
C ALA A 20 -31.82 -5.64 -31.62
N GLU A 21 -31.04 -6.66 -31.29
CA GLU A 21 -31.54 -8.04 -31.13
C GLU A 21 -32.47 -8.18 -29.93
N GLY A 22 -32.24 -7.44 -28.86
CA GLY A 22 -33.12 -7.33 -27.73
C GLY A 22 -33.36 -8.62 -26.94
N ASP A 23 -32.48 -9.62 -27.07
CA ASP A 23 -32.59 -10.93 -26.43
C ASP A 23 -32.14 -10.96 -24.97
N ARG A 24 -31.38 -9.95 -24.54
CA ARG A 24 -30.85 -9.79 -23.15
C ARG A 24 -31.63 -8.71 -22.40
N ASN A 25 -31.90 -8.98 -21.13
CA ASN A 25 -32.52 -7.97 -20.26
C ASN A 25 -31.53 -6.94 -19.74
N VAL A 26 -30.30 -7.36 -19.51
CA VAL A 26 -29.18 -6.52 -19.07
C VAL A 26 -28.00 -6.77 -19.99
N ILE A 27 -27.34 -5.71 -20.41
CA ILE A 27 -26.09 -5.77 -21.17
C ILE A 27 -25.06 -4.92 -20.42
N ILE A 28 -23.97 -5.55 -20.01
CA ILE A 28 -22.81 -4.87 -19.39
C ILE A 28 -21.68 -4.83 -20.41
N THR A 29 -21.07 -3.66 -20.61
CA THR A 29 -19.93 -3.55 -21.56
C THR A 29 -18.72 -4.34 -21.09
N SER A 30 -18.02 -4.99 -22.03
CA SER A 30 -16.82 -5.83 -21.78
C SER A 30 -15.48 -5.14 -22.07
N CYS A 31 -15.48 -3.84 -22.31
CA CYS A 31 -14.26 -3.09 -22.65
C CYS A 31 -13.24 -2.99 -21.52
N CYS A 32 -13.70 -2.95 -20.26
CA CYS A 32 -12.83 -2.82 -19.09
C CYS A 32 -12.43 -4.20 -18.54
N HIS A 33 -11.18 -4.60 -18.78
CA HIS A 33 -10.67 -5.91 -18.32
C HIS A 33 -10.74 -6.07 -16.79
N SER A 34 -10.51 -5.00 -16.03
CA SER A 34 -10.63 -5.05 -14.56
C SER A 34 -12.06 -5.36 -14.10
N ILE A 35 -13.08 -4.82 -14.76
CA ILE A 35 -14.48 -5.15 -14.48
C ILE A 35 -14.80 -6.58 -14.91
N ASN A 36 -14.29 -7.02 -16.07
CA ASN A 36 -14.48 -8.40 -16.52
C ASN A 36 -13.92 -9.38 -15.48
N LEU A 37 -12.70 -9.14 -14.97
CA LEU A 37 -12.11 -9.95 -13.90
C LEU A 37 -12.88 -9.86 -12.58
N LEU A 38 -13.41 -8.70 -12.24
CA LEU A 38 -14.26 -8.52 -11.06
C LEU A 38 -15.51 -9.42 -11.16
N ILE A 39 -16.19 -9.41 -12.30
CA ILE A 39 -17.37 -10.24 -12.56
C ILE A 39 -16.98 -11.72 -12.53
N GLN A 40 -15.97 -12.13 -13.28
CA GLN A 40 -15.53 -13.53 -13.36
C GLN A 40 -15.15 -14.11 -12.00
N LYS A 41 -14.54 -13.31 -11.12
CA LYS A 41 -14.03 -13.77 -9.82
C LYS A 41 -15.02 -13.65 -8.66
N TYR A 42 -15.90 -12.65 -8.70
CA TYR A 42 -16.70 -12.27 -7.55
C TYR A 42 -18.21 -12.26 -7.79
N TYR A 43 -18.64 -12.17 -9.04
CA TYR A 43 -20.04 -12.11 -9.44
C TYR A 43 -20.33 -13.06 -10.62
N PRO A 44 -19.98 -14.37 -10.51
CA PRO A 44 -20.13 -15.30 -11.63
C PRO A 44 -21.60 -15.47 -12.10
N SER A 45 -22.56 -15.20 -11.22
CA SER A 45 -24.00 -15.18 -11.56
C SER A 45 -24.36 -14.08 -12.56
N VAL A 46 -23.55 -13.02 -12.67
CA VAL A 46 -23.75 -11.88 -13.57
C VAL A 46 -23.12 -12.10 -14.95
N LEU A 47 -22.27 -13.12 -15.13
CA LEU A 47 -21.61 -13.43 -16.40
C LEU A 47 -22.55 -13.48 -17.62
N PRO A 48 -23.80 -13.99 -17.55
CA PRO A 48 -24.71 -13.99 -18.68
C PRO A 48 -25.09 -12.60 -19.21
N TYR A 49 -24.88 -11.57 -18.40
CA TYR A 49 -25.18 -10.17 -18.75
C TYR A 49 -23.95 -9.42 -19.27
N LEU A 50 -22.75 -9.97 -19.12
CA LEU A 50 -21.55 -9.38 -19.68
C LEU A 50 -21.54 -9.60 -21.19
N ALA A 51 -21.34 -8.52 -21.94
CA ALA A 51 -21.27 -8.61 -23.41
C ALA A 51 -20.10 -9.49 -23.84
N ASP A 52 -20.38 -10.48 -24.67
CA ASP A 52 -19.42 -11.44 -25.19
C ASP A 52 -18.61 -10.90 -26.39
N VAL A 53 -18.11 -9.70 -26.22
CA VAL A 53 -17.38 -8.93 -27.25
C VAL A 53 -15.97 -8.62 -26.79
N MET A 54 -15.03 -8.67 -27.72
CA MET A 54 -13.65 -8.23 -27.51
C MET A 54 -13.57 -6.77 -27.08
N SER A 55 -12.52 -6.41 -26.35
CA SER A 55 -12.23 -4.99 -26.09
C SER A 55 -11.77 -4.26 -27.36
N PRO A 56 -11.86 -2.93 -27.43
CA PRO A 56 -11.35 -2.15 -28.55
C PRO A 56 -9.91 -2.47 -28.94
N MET A 57 -9.03 -2.71 -27.96
CA MET A 57 -7.65 -3.15 -28.17
C MET A 57 -7.60 -4.47 -28.96
N GLN A 58 -8.33 -5.47 -28.50
CA GLN A 58 -8.31 -6.79 -29.14
C GLN A 58 -8.97 -6.76 -30.50
N ALA A 59 -10.13 -6.11 -30.63
CA ALA A 59 -10.84 -6.01 -31.91
C ALA A 59 -9.98 -5.30 -32.97
N HIS A 60 -9.28 -4.23 -32.62
CA HIS A 60 -8.39 -3.51 -33.52
C HIS A 60 -7.15 -4.36 -33.91
N CYS A 61 -6.50 -4.99 -32.93
CA CYS A 61 -5.35 -5.86 -33.21
C CYS A 61 -5.73 -7.08 -34.08
N THR A 62 -6.95 -7.62 -33.91
CA THR A 62 -7.47 -8.68 -34.76
C THR A 62 -7.67 -8.19 -36.20
N ASP A 63 -8.24 -7.00 -36.38
CA ASP A 63 -8.42 -6.35 -37.67
C ASP A 63 -7.06 -6.08 -38.36
N ILE A 64 -6.07 -5.56 -37.62
CA ILE A 64 -4.70 -5.34 -38.14
C ILE A 64 -4.09 -6.63 -38.59
N LYS A 65 -4.15 -7.70 -37.79
CA LYS A 65 -3.58 -9.01 -38.16
C LYS A 65 -4.31 -9.67 -39.35
N LYS A 66 -5.59 -9.36 -39.54
CA LYS A 66 -6.34 -9.78 -40.72
C LYS A 66 -5.84 -9.08 -42.00
N ARG A 67 -5.60 -7.77 -41.90
CA ARG A 67 -5.05 -6.95 -43.01
C ARG A 67 -3.56 -7.22 -43.27
N TYR A 68 -2.82 -7.49 -42.20
CA TYR A 68 -1.36 -7.70 -42.21
C TYR A 68 -0.99 -8.91 -41.36
N PRO A 69 -1.05 -10.14 -41.92
CA PRO A 69 -0.88 -11.39 -41.13
C PRO A 69 0.45 -11.51 -40.37
N ASP A 70 1.52 -10.94 -40.91
CA ASP A 70 2.85 -10.99 -40.30
C ASP A 70 3.12 -9.82 -39.33
N ALA A 71 2.15 -8.90 -39.11
CA ALA A 71 2.35 -7.74 -38.29
C ALA A 71 2.45 -8.13 -36.81
N LYS A 72 3.38 -7.50 -36.12
CA LYS A 72 3.41 -7.46 -34.65
C LYS A 72 2.63 -6.25 -34.15
N THR A 73 1.71 -6.50 -33.22
CA THR A 73 0.82 -5.48 -32.68
C THR A 73 1.28 -5.04 -31.32
N VAL A 74 1.44 -3.73 -31.13
CA VAL A 74 1.77 -3.10 -29.85
C VAL A 74 0.68 -2.12 -29.51
N PHE A 75 -0.03 -2.37 -28.40
CA PHE A 75 -1.02 -1.44 -27.90
C PHE A 75 -0.35 -0.42 -26.96
N ILE A 76 -0.63 0.86 -27.17
CA ILE A 76 -0.16 1.96 -26.34
C ILE A 76 -1.38 2.67 -25.70
N GLY A 77 -1.41 2.76 -24.37
CA GLY A 77 -2.56 3.34 -23.70
C GLY A 77 -2.40 3.57 -22.18
N PRO A 78 -3.42 4.16 -21.52
CA PRO A 78 -3.34 4.56 -20.12
C PRO A 78 -3.62 3.42 -19.12
N CYS A 79 -3.71 2.17 -19.55
CA CYS A 79 -4.28 1.10 -18.72
C CYS A 79 -3.32 -0.07 -18.50
N VAL A 80 -2.93 -0.30 -17.22
CA VAL A 80 -2.07 -1.44 -16.83
C VAL A 80 -2.79 -2.78 -17.03
N ALA A 81 -4.13 -2.84 -16.78
CA ALA A 81 -4.90 -4.07 -16.92
C ALA A 81 -4.93 -4.61 -18.36
N LYS A 82 -4.59 -3.79 -19.36
CA LYS A 82 -4.45 -4.23 -20.75
C LYS A 82 -3.25 -5.14 -20.96
N LYS A 83 -2.22 -5.08 -20.09
CA LYS A 83 -1.10 -6.04 -20.09
C LYS A 83 -1.58 -7.44 -19.74
N ASP A 84 -2.39 -7.54 -18.66
CA ASP A 84 -2.99 -8.80 -18.23
C ASP A 84 -3.97 -9.34 -19.30
N GLU A 85 -4.79 -8.45 -19.88
CA GLU A 85 -5.71 -8.84 -20.95
C GLU A 85 -4.98 -9.42 -22.17
N ALA A 86 -3.87 -8.80 -22.60
CA ALA A 86 -3.06 -9.28 -23.72
C ALA A 86 -2.43 -10.64 -23.41
N GLN A 87 -1.95 -10.85 -22.20
CA GLN A 87 -1.35 -12.10 -21.74
C GLN A 87 -2.41 -13.22 -21.56
N TYR A 88 -3.59 -12.87 -21.01
CA TYR A 88 -4.67 -13.83 -20.77
C TYR A 88 -5.30 -14.36 -22.08
N TYR A 89 -5.37 -13.51 -23.10
CA TYR A 89 -5.87 -13.85 -24.43
C TYR A 89 -4.73 -13.80 -25.46
N ASP A 90 -3.79 -14.72 -25.30
CA ASP A 90 -2.57 -14.79 -26.09
C ASP A 90 -2.82 -14.87 -27.61
N GLY A 91 -1.88 -14.36 -28.39
CA GLY A 91 -1.89 -14.40 -29.85
C GLY A 91 -2.60 -13.24 -30.54
N ILE A 92 -3.37 -12.39 -29.84
CA ILE A 92 -4.05 -11.23 -30.42
C ILE A 92 -3.18 -9.97 -30.36
N VAL A 93 -2.64 -9.66 -29.18
CA VAL A 93 -1.81 -8.47 -28.94
C VAL A 93 -0.41 -8.93 -28.51
N ASP A 94 0.62 -8.54 -29.26
CA ASP A 94 1.98 -9.02 -28.99
C ASP A 94 2.64 -8.28 -27.82
N ALA A 95 2.36 -6.98 -27.61
CA ALA A 95 2.85 -6.20 -26.48
C ALA A 95 1.90 -5.06 -26.09
N VAL A 96 2.01 -4.63 -24.85
CA VAL A 96 1.27 -3.48 -24.31
C VAL A 96 2.23 -2.56 -23.57
N LEU A 97 2.23 -1.28 -23.95
CA LEU A 97 2.96 -0.20 -23.30
C LEU A 97 1.99 0.81 -22.68
N THR A 98 2.29 1.26 -21.49
CA THR A 98 1.62 2.41 -20.91
C THR A 98 2.23 3.71 -21.45
N PHE A 99 1.54 4.85 -21.30
CA PHE A 99 2.06 6.14 -21.78
C PHE A 99 3.36 6.54 -21.09
N ASP A 100 3.54 6.22 -19.82
CA ASP A 100 4.78 6.49 -19.09
C ASP A 100 5.93 5.60 -19.59
N GLU A 101 5.70 4.33 -19.86
CA GLU A 101 6.72 3.44 -20.44
C GLU A 101 7.15 3.89 -21.84
N LEU A 102 6.19 4.29 -22.68
CA LEU A 102 6.52 4.85 -23.99
C LEU A 102 7.32 6.15 -23.85
N THR A 103 6.89 7.05 -22.96
CA THR A 103 7.57 8.33 -22.74
C THR A 103 9.00 8.12 -22.24
N GLU A 104 9.23 7.18 -21.35
CA GLU A 104 10.56 6.82 -20.87
C GLU A 104 11.42 6.24 -21.98
N TRP A 105 10.87 5.35 -22.81
CA TRP A 105 11.59 4.78 -23.95
C TRP A 105 12.00 5.85 -24.96
N LEU A 106 11.06 6.73 -25.37
CA LEU A 106 11.37 7.83 -26.30
C LEU A 106 12.47 8.76 -25.76
N LYS A 107 12.44 9.07 -24.46
CA LYS A 107 13.50 9.86 -23.80
C LYS A 107 14.86 9.18 -23.85
N ASN A 108 14.91 7.88 -23.60
CA ASN A 108 16.15 7.12 -23.61
C ASN A 108 16.76 7.02 -25.01
N GLU A 109 15.91 7.02 -26.06
CA GLU A 109 16.32 7.04 -27.47
C GLU A 109 16.54 8.46 -28.03
N ASN A 110 16.34 9.49 -27.20
CA ASN A 110 16.42 10.92 -27.61
C ASN A 110 15.47 11.26 -28.78
N ILE A 111 14.27 10.66 -28.78
CA ILE A 111 13.23 10.93 -29.77
C ILE A 111 12.27 11.99 -29.21
N GLU A 112 12.16 13.12 -29.90
CA GLU A 112 11.17 14.15 -29.63
C GLU A 112 9.97 13.97 -30.56
N LEU A 113 8.76 14.02 -29.98
CA LEU A 113 7.52 13.95 -30.77
C LEU A 113 7.13 15.36 -31.22
N GLU A 114 6.93 15.51 -32.52
CA GLU A 114 6.33 16.72 -33.08
C GLU A 114 4.81 16.70 -32.85
N LYS A 115 4.25 17.87 -32.54
CA LYS A 115 2.81 18.01 -32.35
C LYS A 115 2.15 18.20 -33.72
N GLU A 116 1.48 17.19 -34.20
CA GLU A 116 0.60 17.30 -35.36
C GLU A 116 -0.80 17.74 -34.93
N LEU A 117 -1.43 18.57 -35.79
CA LEU A 117 -2.84 18.91 -35.66
C LEU A 117 -3.65 17.89 -36.43
N ASP A 118 -4.36 17.03 -35.70
CA ASP A 118 -5.27 16.08 -36.29
C ASP A 118 -6.62 16.75 -36.53
N SER A 119 -7.06 16.79 -37.79
CA SER A 119 -8.31 17.39 -38.25
C SER A 119 -9.35 16.35 -38.67
N ASP A 120 -9.15 15.06 -38.35
CA ASP A 120 -10.06 14.01 -38.77
C ASP A 120 -11.41 14.13 -38.07
N GLU A 121 -12.46 14.45 -38.84
CA GLU A 121 -13.84 14.53 -38.36
C GLU A 121 -14.47 13.17 -38.07
N ASN A 122 -13.88 12.07 -38.61
CA ASN A 122 -14.32 10.70 -38.44
C ASN A 122 -13.68 10.05 -37.21
N SER A 123 -13.78 10.69 -36.05
CA SER A 123 -13.07 10.28 -34.84
C SER A 123 -13.94 10.27 -33.59
N ARG A 124 -15.27 10.12 -33.77
CA ARG A 124 -16.24 10.12 -32.66
C ARG A 124 -15.92 9.09 -31.58
N ALA A 125 -15.43 7.91 -31.97
CA ALA A 125 -15.06 6.85 -31.02
C ALA A 125 -13.86 7.20 -30.12
N ARG A 126 -13.19 8.32 -30.30
CA ARG A 126 -12.20 8.89 -29.37
C ARG A 126 -12.80 9.18 -27.99
N PHE A 127 -14.15 9.27 -27.86
CA PHE A 127 -14.81 9.40 -26.57
C PHE A 127 -14.72 8.14 -25.69
N PHE A 128 -14.45 6.96 -26.23
CA PHE A 128 -14.49 5.70 -25.49
C PHE A 128 -13.73 5.68 -24.15
N PRO A 129 -12.56 6.32 -24.00
CA PRO A 129 -11.83 6.29 -22.73
C PRO A 129 -12.39 7.21 -21.64
N THR A 130 -13.50 7.89 -21.88
CA THR A 130 -14.16 8.79 -20.92
C THR A 130 -15.41 8.16 -20.30
N THR A 131 -15.84 8.64 -19.14
CA THR A 131 -17.10 8.19 -18.52
C THR A 131 -18.29 8.53 -19.42
N GLY A 132 -19.13 7.54 -19.70
CA GLY A 132 -20.22 7.66 -20.65
C GLY A 132 -19.78 7.76 -22.11
N GLY A 133 -18.50 7.51 -22.39
CA GLY A 133 -17.92 7.65 -23.72
C GLY A 133 -18.44 6.64 -24.72
N ILE A 134 -18.68 5.40 -24.30
CA ILE A 134 -19.30 4.36 -25.13
C ILE A 134 -20.72 4.80 -25.51
N LEU A 135 -21.52 5.18 -24.50
CA LEU A 135 -22.91 5.61 -24.71
C LEU A 135 -23.02 6.83 -25.63
N LYS A 136 -22.08 7.79 -25.51
CA LYS A 136 -22.04 8.97 -26.40
C LYS A 136 -21.84 8.65 -27.87
N THR A 137 -21.20 7.53 -28.15
CA THR A 137 -20.89 7.13 -29.52
C THR A 137 -21.94 6.24 -30.13
N MET A 138 -22.76 5.57 -29.33
CA MET A 138 -23.82 4.66 -29.78
C MET A 138 -25.08 5.41 -30.29
N ALA A 139 -25.79 4.81 -31.21
CA ALA A 139 -27.17 5.16 -31.52
C ALA A 139 -28.11 4.54 -30.46
N LEU A 140 -28.66 5.40 -29.58
CA LEU A 140 -29.40 4.99 -28.37
C LEU A 140 -30.92 5.15 -28.59
N ASP A 141 -31.47 4.46 -29.59
CA ASP A 141 -32.84 4.67 -30.03
C ASP A 141 -33.82 3.59 -29.50
N ASP A 142 -33.34 2.51 -28.87
CA ASP A 142 -34.24 1.46 -28.38
C ASP A 142 -34.84 1.83 -27.01
N PRO A 143 -36.16 2.05 -26.91
CA PRO A 143 -36.84 2.41 -25.68
C PRO A 143 -36.90 1.28 -24.64
N LYS A 144 -36.53 0.04 -25.01
CA LYS A 144 -36.48 -1.10 -24.10
C LYS A 144 -35.41 -0.92 -23.01
N TYR A 145 -34.29 -0.26 -23.34
CA TYR A 145 -33.18 -0.14 -22.43
C TYR A 145 -33.06 1.22 -21.78
N THR A 146 -32.76 1.19 -20.48
CA THR A 146 -32.23 2.37 -19.77
C THR A 146 -30.72 2.34 -19.90
N TYR A 147 -30.13 3.43 -20.40
CA TYR A 147 -28.71 3.54 -20.65
C TYR A 147 -28.02 4.22 -19.46
N MET A 148 -27.03 3.53 -18.85
CA MET A 148 -26.34 3.99 -17.66
C MET A 148 -24.83 3.89 -17.84
N SER A 149 -24.07 4.84 -17.27
CA SER A 149 -22.62 4.81 -17.20
C SER A 149 -22.19 4.85 -15.75
N LEU A 150 -21.35 3.89 -15.36
CA LEU A 150 -20.82 3.73 -14.00
C LEU A 150 -19.31 3.64 -14.04
N ASP A 151 -18.66 4.43 -13.20
CA ASP A 151 -17.23 4.42 -13.01
C ASP A 151 -16.84 4.28 -11.52
N GLY A 152 -15.66 3.76 -11.27
CA GLY A 152 -15.19 3.39 -9.94
C GLY A 152 -15.68 2.01 -9.50
N VAL A 153 -14.78 1.25 -8.88
CA VAL A 153 -15.03 -0.15 -8.48
C VAL A 153 -16.22 -0.27 -7.54
N GLU A 154 -16.36 0.65 -6.58
CA GLU A 154 -17.43 0.63 -5.58
C GLU A 154 -18.82 0.80 -6.21
N ASN A 155 -18.97 1.76 -7.13
CA ASN A 155 -20.22 1.97 -7.87
C ASN A 155 -20.56 0.75 -8.74
N CYS A 156 -19.57 0.19 -9.43
CA CYS A 156 -19.76 -1.02 -10.22
C CYS A 156 -20.17 -2.20 -9.35
N MET A 157 -19.54 -2.40 -8.18
CA MET A 157 -19.91 -3.47 -7.26
C MET A 157 -21.33 -3.31 -6.70
N ALA A 158 -21.77 -2.08 -6.44
CA ALA A 158 -23.14 -1.81 -6.02
C ALA A 158 -24.14 -2.23 -7.11
N ALA A 159 -23.89 -1.80 -8.35
CA ALA A 159 -24.75 -2.18 -9.49
C ALA A 159 -24.74 -3.69 -9.76
N LEU A 160 -23.57 -4.36 -9.67
CA LEU A 160 -23.48 -5.82 -9.86
C LEU A 160 -24.33 -6.59 -8.82
N LYS A 161 -24.39 -6.12 -7.57
CA LYS A 161 -25.26 -6.70 -6.54
C LYS A 161 -26.74 -6.51 -6.86
N GLU A 162 -27.15 -5.35 -7.36
CA GLU A 162 -28.51 -5.08 -7.76
C GLU A 162 -28.93 -5.92 -8.97
N ILE A 163 -28.03 -6.15 -9.92
CA ILE A 163 -28.26 -7.06 -11.06
C ILE A 163 -28.40 -8.51 -10.56
N GLU A 164 -27.51 -8.95 -9.68
CA GLU A 164 -27.54 -10.29 -9.08
C GLU A 164 -28.85 -10.55 -8.32
N ASN A 165 -29.36 -9.55 -7.62
CA ASN A 165 -30.64 -9.61 -6.90
C ASN A 165 -31.86 -9.45 -7.81
N GLY A 166 -31.67 -9.17 -9.10
CA GLY A 166 -32.78 -8.95 -10.06
C GLY A 166 -33.50 -7.63 -9.90
N SER A 167 -32.92 -6.66 -9.15
CA SER A 167 -33.53 -5.33 -8.92
C SER A 167 -33.41 -4.41 -10.13
N ILE A 168 -32.40 -4.66 -10.99
CA ILE A 168 -32.14 -3.89 -12.21
C ILE A 168 -32.40 -4.77 -13.43
N ASN A 169 -33.26 -4.28 -14.33
CA ASN A 169 -33.64 -4.94 -15.58
C ASN A 169 -33.76 -3.93 -16.72
N ASN A 170 -33.75 -4.42 -17.94
CA ASN A 170 -33.91 -3.62 -19.16
C ASN A 170 -32.90 -2.46 -19.20
N CYS A 171 -31.61 -2.76 -19.06
CA CYS A 171 -30.58 -1.73 -19.06
C CYS A 171 -29.33 -2.15 -19.85
N PHE A 172 -28.73 -1.14 -20.45
CA PHE A 172 -27.40 -1.20 -21.03
C PHE A 172 -26.45 -0.39 -20.12
N ILE A 173 -25.42 -1.03 -19.60
CA ILE A 173 -24.57 -0.43 -18.58
C ILE A 173 -23.11 -0.37 -19.06
N GLU A 174 -22.62 0.83 -19.26
CA GLU A 174 -21.19 1.08 -19.42
C GLU A 174 -20.54 1.03 -18.05
N MET A 175 -19.56 0.13 -17.85
CA MET A 175 -18.82 -0.01 -16.59
C MET A 175 -17.32 0.17 -16.78
N SER A 176 -16.69 0.95 -15.90
CA SER A 176 -15.25 1.11 -15.80
C SER A 176 -14.76 1.11 -14.36
N ALA A 177 -13.60 0.49 -14.11
CA ALA A 177 -13.05 0.37 -12.76
C ALA A 177 -12.45 1.67 -12.22
N CYS A 178 -11.94 2.55 -13.10
CA CYS A 178 -11.33 3.82 -12.73
C CYS A 178 -12.36 4.92 -12.67
N VAL A 179 -12.29 5.79 -11.65
CA VAL A 179 -13.10 7.02 -11.58
C VAL A 179 -12.64 7.95 -12.70
N GLY A 180 -13.58 8.46 -13.51
CA GLY A 180 -13.27 9.17 -14.74
C GLY A 180 -12.97 8.26 -15.94
N SER A 181 -13.24 6.96 -15.83
CA SER A 181 -12.92 5.94 -16.83
C SER A 181 -11.41 5.83 -17.11
N CYS A 182 -10.99 5.44 -18.32
CA CYS A 182 -9.58 5.22 -18.65
C CYS A 182 -8.71 6.48 -18.50
N VAL A 183 -9.25 7.67 -18.80
CA VAL A 183 -8.54 8.94 -18.65
C VAL A 183 -8.32 9.34 -17.18
N GLY A 184 -9.08 8.77 -16.25
CA GLY A 184 -8.91 8.93 -14.80
C GLY A 184 -8.12 7.81 -14.15
N GLY A 185 -7.50 6.92 -14.92
CA GLY A 185 -6.77 5.77 -14.41
C GLY A 185 -5.41 6.12 -13.78
N PRO A 186 -4.82 5.18 -12.99
CA PRO A 186 -3.57 5.42 -12.22
C PRO A 186 -2.37 5.87 -13.06
N VAL A 187 -2.27 5.47 -14.32
CA VAL A 187 -1.19 5.91 -15.22
C VAL A 187 -1.31 7.39 -15.52
N MET A 188 -2.56 7.91 -15.61
CA MET A 188 -2.81 9.32 -15.91
C MET A 188 -2.53 10.25 -14.73
N GLU A 189 -2.66 9.77 -13.48
CA GLU A 189 -2.33 10.54 -12.27
C GLU A 189 -0.88 11.03 -12.26
N LYS A 190 0.04 10.24 -12.79
CA LYS A 190 1.47 10.60 -12.89
C LYS A 190 1.73 11.84 -13.74
N PHE A 191 0.80 12.22 -14.60
CA PHE A 191 0.89 13.44 -15.43
C PHE A 191 0.24 14.66 -14.77
N HIS A 192 -0.14 14.57 -13.48
CA HIS A 192 -0.83 15.63 -12.72
C HIS A 192 -2.08 16.19 -13.42
N ARG A 193 -2.77 15.34 -14.16
CA ARG A 193 -4.02 15.67 -14.83
C ARG A 193 -5.22 15.33 -13.95
N SER A 194 -6.33 15.98 -14.21
CA SER A 194 -7.60 15.66 -13.57
C SER A 194 -8.54 15.02 -14.58
N PRO A 195 -9.41 14.07 -14.18
CA PRO A 195 -10.39 13.44 -15.09
C PRO A 195 -11.24 14.47 -15.86
N ILE A 196 -11.53 15.62 -15.26
CA ILE A 196 -12.31 16.71 -15.88
C ILE A 196 -11.52 17.37 -17.02
N LYS A 197 -10.24 17.66 -16.79
CA LYS A 197 -9.36 18.26 -17.82
C LYS A 197 -9.13 17.29 -18.97
N ASP A 198 -8.94 16.03 -18.65
CA ASP A 198 -8.70 14.99 -19.64
C ASP A 198 -9.97 14.71 -20.45
N TYR A 199 -11.13 14.70 -19.80
CA TYR A 199 -12.41 14.66 -20.50
C TYR A 199 -12.58 15.83 -21.49
N ALA A 200 -12.29 17.05 -21.06
CA ALA A 200 -12.37 18.24 -21.93
C ALA A 200 -11.37 18.16 -23.10
N ALA A 201 -10.16 17.65 -22.87
CA ALA A 201 -9.16 17.44 -23.93
C ALA A 201 -9.69 16.43 -24.97
N VAL A 202 -10.22 15.28 -24.53
CA VAL A 202 -10.83 14.29 -25.41
C VAL A 202 -12.01 14.87 -26.17
N ALA A 203 -12.91 15.60 -25.49
CA ALA A 203 -14.08 16.20 -26.11
C ALA A 203 -13.73 17.22 -27.19
N ASN A 204 -12.63 17.96 -27.03
CA ASN A 204 -12.13 18.91 -28.03
C ASN A 204 -11.42 18.22 -29.20
N PHE A 205 -10.94 17.01 -29.00
CA PHE A 205 -10.20 16.23 -30.00
C PHE A 205 -11.08 15.23 -30.76
N ALA A 206 -12.21 14.82 -30.17
CA ALA A 206 -13.12 13.89 -30.78
C ALA A 206 -13.93 14.53 -31.92
N GLY A 207 -13.98 13.85 -33.06
CA GLY A 207 -14.80 14.23 -34.21
C GLY A 207 -16.30 13.93 -34.00
N LYS A 208 -17.07 14.19 -35.05
CA LYS A 208 -18.53 14.04 -35.03
C LYS A 208 -19.03 12.73 -35.64
N ASN A 209 -18.25 12.17 -36.55
CA ASN A 209 -18.59 10.99 -37.32
C ASN A 209 -17.79 9.78 -36.86
N ASP A 210 -18.30 8.58 -37.13
CA ASP A 210 -17.60 7.34 -36.88
C ASP A 210 -16.50 7.10 -37.90
N PHE A 211 -15.48 6.32 -37.53
CA PHE A 211 -14.53 5.76 -38.48
C PHE A 211 -15.27 4.84 -39.48
N GLU A 212 -14.82 4.88 -40.74
CA GLU A 212 -15.20 3.86 -41.70
C GLU A 212 -14.46 2.56 -41.36
N VAL A 213 -15.20 1.52 -41.07
CA VAL A 213 -14.65 0.22 -40.70
C VAL A 213 -15.35 -0.88 -41.46
N ASP A 214 -14.56 -1.86 -41.94
CA ASP A 214 -15.08 -3.13 -42.43
C ASP A 214 -15.47 -3.98 -41.21
N MET A 215 -16.79 -4.12 -40.99
CA MET A 215 -17.27 -4.87 -39.84
C MET A 215 -16.89 -6.35 -39.97
N PRO A 216 -16.15 -6.91 -39.00
CA PRO A 216 -15.93 -8.33 -38.91
C PRO A 216 -17.24 -9.09 -38.67
N MET A 217 -17.25 -10.37 -38.95
CA MET A 217 -18.38 -11.21 -38.55
C MET A 217 -18.43 -11.26 -36.99
N PRO A 218 -19.60 -11.32 -36.36
CA PRO A 218 -19.73 -11.37 -34.89
C PRO A 218 -18.84 -12.46 -34.26
N ALA A 219 -18.69 -13.61 -34.90
CA ALA A 219 -17.82 -14.69 -34.42
C ALA A 219 -16.33 -14.34 -34.37
N GLU A 220 -15.85 -13.39 -35.18
CA GLU A 220 -14.44 -12.96 -35.23
C GLU A 220 -14.08 -12.05 -34.06
N ILE A 221 -15.06 -11.36 -33.45
CA ILE A 221 -14.89 -10.46 -32.30
C ILE A 221 -15.58 -10.99 -31.03
N HIS A 222 -16.09 -12.21 -31.10
CA HIS A 222 -16.67 -12.89 -29.96
C HIS A 222 -15.63 -13.24 -28.92
N LYS A 223 -15.98 -13.05 -27.63
CA LYS A 223 -15.12 -13.33 -26.50
C LYS A 223 -15.90 -14.06 -25.42
N THR A 224 -15.41 -15.23 -25.03
CA THR A 224 -16.06 -16.00 -23.95
C THR A 224 -15.48 -15.61 -22.58
N PHE A 225 -16.37 -15.40 -21.62
CA PHE A 225 -16.02 -15.17 -20.23
C PHE A 225 -16.50 -16.35 -19.39
N THR A 226 -15.57 -16.91 -18.60
CA THR A 226 -15.86 -18.03 -17.68
C THR A 226 -15.62 -17.62 -16.24
N ALA A 227 -16.32 -18.26 -15.31
CA ALA A 227 -16.07 -18.05 -13.89
C ALA A 227 -14.62 -18.48 -13.56
N ILE A 228 -13.91 -17.61 -12.83
CA ILE A 228 -12.58 -17.90 -12.32
C ILE A 228 -12.73 -18.35 -10.87
N GLU A 229 -12.51 -19.65 -10.64
CA GLU A 229 -12.54 -20.19 -9.28
C GLU A 229 -11.49 -19.53 -8.40
N ARG A 230 -11.94 -18.95 -7.32
CA ARG A 230 -11.05 -18.45 -6.26
C ARG A 230 -10.61 -19.65 -5.41
N ARG A 231 -9.51 -20.28 -5.78
CA ARG A 231 -8.86 -21.33 -4.97
C ARG A 231 -8.25 -20.74 -3.69
N MET A 232 -9.00 -19.94 -2.95
CA MET A 232 -8.63 -19.60 -1.59
C MET A 232 -9.38 -20.56 -0.68
N MET A 233 -8.76 -21.67 -0.31
CA MET A 233 -9.28 -22.48 0.78
C MET A 233 -9.35 -21.59 2.03
N PRO A 234 -10.52 -21.47 2.67
CA PRO A 234 -10.60 -20.71 3.92
C PRO A 234 -9.67 -21.38 4.94
N PRO A 235 -8.93 -20.60 5.73
CA PRO A 235 -8.12 -21.19 6.78
C PRO A 235 -9.00 -21.92 7.79
N SER A 236 -8.46 -23.00 8.34
CA SER A 236 -9.08 -23.71 9.45
C SER A 236 -9.10 -22.87 10.72
N GLU A 237 -9.97 -23.19 11.67
CA GLU A 237 -10.02 -22.53 12.98
C GLU A 237 -8.70 -22.58 13.74
N SER A 238 -7.90 -23.65 13.57
CA SER A 238 -6.57 -23.77 14.16
C SER A 238 -5.59 -22.76 13.55
N GLU A 239 -5.57 -22.64 12.22
CA GLU A 239 -4.68 -21.69 11.51
C GLU A 239 -5.02 -20.25 11.86
N ILE A 240 -6.31 -19.90 11.93
CA ILE A 240 -6.74 -18.57 12.38
C ILE A 240 -6.26 -18.29 13.81
N ARG A 241 -6.44 -19.24 14.73
CA ARG A 241 -5.98 -19.10 16.12
C ARG A 241 -4.47 -18.96 16.23
N ASP A 242 -3.71 -19.70 15.42
CA ASP A 242 -2.26 -19.59 15.43
C ASP A 242 -1.76 -18.22 14.96
N ILE A 243 -2.41 -17.64 13.95
CA ILE A 243 -2.11 -16.27 13.50
C ILE A 243 -2.53 -15.25 14.57
N LEU A 244 -3.69 -15.42 15.19
CA LEU A 244 -4.12 -14.55 16.29
C LEU A 244 -3.13 -14.57 17.46
N ARG A 245 -2.60 -15.76 17.83
CA ARG A 245 -1.54 -15.90 18.84
C ARG A 245 -0.26 -15.15 18.44
N GLN A 246 0.16 -15.26 17.19
CA GLN A 246 1.31 -14.50 16.66
C GLN A 246 1.08 -12.98 16.74
N MET A 247 -0.17 -12.54 16.65
CA MET A 247 -0.58 -11.15 16.85
C MET A 247 -0.73 -10.76 18.33
N GLY A 248 -0.34 -11.62 19.28
CA GLY A 248 -0.49 -11.40 20.71
C GLY A 248 -1.92 -11.59 21.23
N LYS A 249 -2.82 -12.23 20.45
CA LYS A 249 -4.22 -12.49 20.83
C LYS A 249 -4.36 -13.91 21.34
N MET A 250 -4.08 -14.10 22.63
CA MET A 250 -4.10 -15.45 23.26
C MET A 250 -5.52 -15.91 23.62
N LYS A 251 -6.40 -14.96 23.93
CA LYS A 251 -7.79 -15.19 24.37
C LYS A 251 -8.74 -14.34 23.51
N PRO A 252 -10.01 -14.73 23.39
CA PRO A 252 -11.02 -13.89 22.70
C PRO A 252 -11.14 -12.47 23.26
N SER A 253 -10.89 -12.26 24.56
CA SER A 253 -10.86 -10.94 25.18
C SER A 253 -9.75 -10.02 24.66
N ASP A 254 -8.71 -10.58 24.04
CA ASP A 254 -7.59 -9.82 23.50
C ASP A 254 -7.88 -9.32 22.07
N GLU A 255 -8.96 -9.81 21.47
CA GLU A 255 -9.42 -9.40 20.13
C GLU A 255 -10.21 -8.10 20.24
N LEU A 256 -9.48 -6.97 20.27
CA LEU A 256 -10.06 -5.63 20.46
C LEU A 256 -10.99 -5.19 19.31
N ASN A 257 -10.86 -5.78 18.14
CA ASN A 257 -11.66 -5.44 16.95
C ASN A 257 -11.71 -3.91 16.66
N CYS A 258 -10.59 -3.24 16.91
CA CYS A 258 -10.51 -1.77 16.92
C CYS A 258 -10.53 -1.11 15.53
N GLY A 259 -10.43 -1.86 14.46
CA GLY A 259 -10.45 -1.36 13.09
C GLY A 259 -9.19 -0.62 12.62
N SER A 260 -8.25 -0.28 13.51
CA SER A 260 -7.06 0.54 13.20
C SER A 260 -6.15 -0.02 12.11
N CYS A 261 -6.25 -1.31 11.81
CA CYS A 261 -5.49 -1.99 10.76
C CYS A 261 -6.22 -2.10 9.42
N GLY A 262 -7.40 -1.46 9.28
CA GLY A 262 -8.24 -1.52 8.09
C GLY A 262 -9.16 -2.74 7.98
N TYR A 263 -9.19 -3.62 8.98
CA TYR A 263 -10.08 -4.78 9.08
C TYR A 263 -11.07 -4.58 10.24
N ASN A 264 -12.34 -4.95 10.04
CA ASN A 264 -13.37 -4.76 11.07
C ASN A 264 -13.14 -5.64 12.30
N THR A 265 -12.58 -6.83 12.12
CA THR A 265 -12.28 -7.77 13.19
C THR A 265 -10.85 -8.27 13.15
N CYS A 266 -10.30 -8.63 14.32
CA CYS A 266 -8.99 -9.28 14.42
C CYS A 266 -8.95 -10.62 13.66
N ARG A 267 -10.08 -11.31 13.60
CA ARG A 267 -10.26 -12.55 12.87
C ARG A 267 -10.19 -12.36 11.35
N GLU A 268 -10.87 -11.33 10.82
CA GLU A 268 -10.77 -10.99 9.39
C GLU A 268 -9.33 -10.65 9.00
N LYS A 269 -8.62 -9.92 9.87
CA LYS A 269 -7.20 -9.66 9.67
C LYS A 269 -6.37 -10.94 9.66
N ALA A 270 -6.61 -11.87 10.58
CA ALA A 270 -5.90 -13.14 10.60
C ALA A 270 -6.12 -13.95 9.32
N ILE A 271 -7.34 -13.96 8.79
CA ILE A 271 -7.68 -14.57 7.49
C ILE A 271 -6.92 -13.87 6.35
N ALA A 272 -6.84 -12.53 6.38
CA ALA A 272 -6.10 -11.77 5.39
C ALA A 272 -4.59 -12.05 5.44
N ILE A 273 -4.02 -12.22 6.63
CA ILE A 273 -2.61 -12.63 6.83
C ILE A 273 -2.38 -14.04 6.27
N TYR A 274 -3.27 -14.99 6.55
CA TYR A 274 -3.19 -16.34 5.99
C TYR A 274 -3.09 -16.34 4.46
N HIS A 275 -3.83 -15.46 3.82
CA HIS A 275 -3.83 -15.31 2.36
C HIS A 275 -2.73 -14.38 1.84
N GLY A 276 -1.80 -13.92 2.66
CA GLY A 276 -0.72 -13.02 2.25
C GLY A 276 -1.17 -11.61 1.86
N LYS A 277 -2.38 -11.20 2.28
CA LYS A 277 -2.96 -9.88 1.97
C LYS A 277 -2.72 -8.83 3.06
N ALA A 278 -2.22 -9.24 4.21
CA ALA A 278 -1.91 -8.37 5.32
C ALA A 278 -0.71 -8.89 6.08
N GLU A 279 -0.04 -8.00 6.82
CA GLU A 279 1.07 -8.33 7.70
C GLU A 279 0.67 -8.17 9.18
N ILE A 280 1.31 -8.94 10.06
CA ILE A 280 1.12 -8.85 11.51
C ILE A 280 1.45 -7.43 12.00
N SER A 281 2.51 -6.83 11.44
CA SER A 281 2.99 -5.48 11.74
C SER A 281 1.96 -4.36 11.52
N MET A 282 0.93 -4.58 10.72
CA MET A 282 -0.16 -3.63 10.56
C MET A 282 -1.07 -3.51 11.80
N CYS A 283 -0.95 -4.40 12.78
CA CYS A 283 -1.74 -4.34 14.01
C CYS A 283 -1.13 -3.33 14.98
N LEU A 284 -1.80 -2.19 15.19
CA LEU A 284 -1.29 -1.13 16.04
C LEU A 284 -1.07 -1.56 17.51
N PRO A 285 -2.01 -2.27 18.19
CA PRO A 285 -1.75 -2.81 19.50
C PRO A 285 -0.53 -3.74 19.56
N TYR A 286 -0.39 -4.64 18.59
CA TYR A 286 0.79 -5.52 18.50
C TYR A 286 2.10 -4.76 18.35
N LEU A 287 2.12 -3.72 17.49
CA LEU A 287 3.32 -2.88 17.31
C LEU A 287 3.68 -2.14 18.59
N LYS A 288 2.67 -1.61 19.29
CA LYS A 288 2.87 -0.94 20.58
C LYS A 288 3.48 -1.89 21.60
N ASP A 289 2.85 -3.06 21.81
CA ASP A 289 3.33 -4.07 22.76
C ASP A 289 4.75 -4.55 22.42
N LYS A 290 5.04 -4.73 21.13
CA LYS A 290 6.37 -5.11 20.66
C LYS A 290 7.42 -4.03 20.90
N ALA A 291 7.08 -2.76 20.66
CA ALA A 291 7.96 -1.63 20.88
C ALA A 291 8.26 -1.43 22.36
N GLU A 292 7.24 -1.50 23.24
CA GLU A 292 7.37 -1.45 24.68
C GLU A 292 8.25 -2.61 25.22
N SER A 293 7.96 -3.83 24.78
CA SER A 293 8.75 -5.01 25.16
C SER A 293 10.21 -4.93 24.70
N PHE A 294 10.47 -4.39 23.50
CA PHE A 294 11.82 -4.21 22.99
C PHE A 294 12.58 -3.15 23.79
N SER A 295 11.98 -2.02 24.08
CA SER A 295 12.52 -0.96 24.90
C SER A 295 12.85 -1.47 26.31
N ASP A 296 11.88 -2.15 26.95
CA ASP A 296 12.07 -2.75 28.28
C ASP A 296 13.21 -3.77 28.30
N ASN A 297 13.34 -4.61 27.27
CA ASN A 297 14.40 -5.59 27.18
C ASN A 297 15.79 -4.95 27.04
N ILE A 298 15.92 -3.88 26.26
CA ILE A 298 17.18 -3.13 26.16
C ILE A 298 17.56 -2.54 27.51
N VAL A 299 16.61 -1.84 28.15
CA VAL A 299 16.83 -1.20 29.44
C VAL A 299 17.19 -2.22 30.53
N ARG A 300 16.52 -3.37 30.57
CA ARG A 300 16.77 -4.42 31.58
C ARG A 300 18.09 -5.16 31.39
N ASN A 301 18.54 -5.34 30.15
CA ASN A 301 19.71 -6.18 29.83
C ASN A 301 20.99 -5.36 29.57
N THR A 302 20.92 -4.04 29.51
CA THR A 302 22.14 -3.22 29.43
C THR A 302 23.02 -3.47 30.67
N PRO A 303 24.34 -3.63 30.49
CA PRO A 303 25.28 -3.80 31.60
C PRO A 303 25.46 -2.52 32.42
N ASN A 304 25.12 -1.38 31.84
CA ASN A 304 25.21 -0.10 32.51
C ASN A 304 23.98 0.15 33.40
N GLY A 305 24.18 0.68 34.58
CA GLY A 305 23.11 1.17 35.43
C GLY A 305 22.39 2.33 34.75
N LEU A 306 21.05 2.27 34.70
CA LEU A 306 20.22 3.33 34.14
C LEU A 306 19.18 3.74 35.15
N ILE A 307 19.09 5.06 35.38
CA ILE A 307 18.08 5.69 36.23
C ILE A 307 17.46 6.84 35.44
N VAL A 308 16.15 6.91 35.42
CA VAL A 308 15.39 8.01 34.83
C VAL A 308 14.69 8.77 35.92
N LEU A 309 14.86 10.12 35.96
CA LEU A 309 14.29 11.02 36.95
C LEU A 309 13.41 12.05 36.26
N ASN A 310 12.39 12.55 37.00
CA ASN A 310 11.69 13.75 36.58
C ASN A 310 12.44 15.02 37.03
N GLU A 311 11.92 16.22 36.71
CA GLU A 311 12.52 17.51 37.09
C GLU A 311 12.55 17.76 38.61
N LYS A 312 11.80 17.00 39.39
CA LYS A 312 11.84 17.01 40.84
C LYS A 312 12.88 16.06 41.42
N LEU A 313 13.67 15.42 40.55
CA LEU A 313 14.65 14.41 40.89
C LEU A 313 14.03 13.17 41.58
N GLU A 314 12.77 12.85 41.27
CA GLU A 314 12.08 11.63 41.70
C GLU A 314 12.35 10.53 40.67
N VAL A 315 12.69 9.33 41.14
CA VAL A 315 13.01 8.17 40.30
C VAL A 315 11.76 7.65 39.60
N GLN A 316 11.76 7.73 38.26
CA GLN A 316 10.67 7.22 37.41
C GLN A 316 10.95 5.81 36.90
N GLN A 317 12.21 5.50 36.63
CA GLN A 317 12.61 4.19 36.16
C GLN A 317 14.04 3.86 36.63
N ILE A 318 14.29 2.59 36.92
CA ILE A 318 15.60 2.06 37.28
C ILE A 318 15.77 0.66 36.72
N ASN A 319 16.94 0.36 36.15
CA ASN A 319 17.20 -0.95 35.60
C ASN A 319 17.94 -1.89 36.59
N LYS A 320 18.02 -3.17 36.21
CA LYS A 320 18.66 -4.19 37.04
C LYS A 320 20.14 -3.92 37.37
N ALA A 321 20.89 -3.31 36.43
CA ALA A 321 22.29 -2.98 36.64
C ALA A 321 22.47 -1.86 37.68
N ALA A 322 21.63 -0.83 37.64
CA ALA A 322 21.62 0.25 38.66
C ALA A 322 21.24 -0.28 40.03
N LEU A 323 20.24 -1.15 40.14
CA LEU A 323 19.88 -1.82 41.40
C LEU A 323 21.10 -2.58 41.98
N LYS A 324 21.85 -3.27 41.13
CA LYS A 324 23.03 -4.02 41.55
C LYS A 324 24.17 -3.07 42.02
N ILE A 325 24.41 -1.97 41.34
CA ILE A 325 25.41 -0.95 41.73
C ILE A 325 25.07 -0.37 43.13
N MET A 326 23.80 -0.11 43.39
CA MET A 326 23.31 0.52 44.63
C MET A 326 22.86 -0.45 45.72
N ASN A 327 23.11 -1.76 45.54
CA ASN A 327 22.69 -2.79 46.49
C ASN A 327 21.21 -2.79 46.83
N LEU A 328 20.34 -2.31 45.92
CA LEU A 328 18.87 -2.34 46.06
C LEU A 328 18.30 -3.71 45.67
N ARG A 329 17.21 -4.14 46.35
CA ARG A 329 16.61 -5.44 46.10
C ARG A 329 15.57 -5.41 44.98
N SER A 330 14.86 -4.30 44.87
CA SER A 330 13.74 -4.15 43.97
C SER A 330 13.60 -2.70 43.49
N PRO A 331 13.09 -2.46 42.28
CA PRO A 331 12.72 -1.13 41.84
C PRO A 331 11.77 -0.39 42.79
N SER A 332 10.89 -1.14 43.44
CA SER A 332 9.93 -0.59 44.43
C SER A 332 10.58 0.10 45.66
N ASP A 333 11.89 -0.21 45.87
CA ASP A 333 12.63 0.38 47.00
C ASP A 333 12.94 1.88 46.79
N ILE A 334 12.85 2.36 45.56
CA ILE A 334 13.25 3.73 45.19
C ILE A 334 12.29 4.42 44.19
N LEU A 335 11.45 3.68 43.46
CA LEU A 335 10.50 4.28 42.49
C LEU A 335 9.58 5.29 43.17
N GLY A 336 9.51 6.50 42.63
CA GLY A 336 8.73 7.62 43.14
C GLY A 336 9.43 8.42 44.26
N ASP A 337 10.55 7.92 44.78
CA ASP A 337 11.36 8.63 45.81
C ASP A 337 12.40 9.54 45.14
N GLY A 338 12.90 10.51 45.93
CA GLY A 338 13.96 11.38 45.47
C GLY A 338 15.31 10.67 45.33
N VAL A 339 16.05 10.99 44.29
CA VAL A 339 17.38 10.40 43.99
C VAL A 339 18.39 10.58 45.13
N VAL A 340 18.17 11.59 46.00
CA VAL A 340 19.00 11.87 47.16
C VAL A 340 19.11 10.67 48.12
N ARG A 341 18.20 9.71 48.08
CA ARG A 341 18.28 8.49 48.89
C ARG A 341 19.40 7.54 48.45
N VAL A 342 19.89 7.67 47.24
CA VAL A 342 20.83 6.72 46.64
C VAL A 342 22.04 7.38 45.97
N LEU A 343 21.93 8.66 45.56
CA LEU A 343 23.01 9.42 44.91
C LEU A 343 22.98 10.87 45.36
N ASP A 344 24.15 11.53 45.31
CA ASP A 344 24.25 12.98 45.56
C ASP A 344 23.48 13.76 44.45
N PRO A 345 22.52 14.58 44.79
CA PRO A 345 21.69 15.30 43.82
C PRO A 345 22.43 16.45 43.11
N LYS A 346 23.65 16.81 43.56
CA LYS A 346 24.39 17.99 43.09
C LYS A 346 24.59 18.04 41.59
N ASP A 347 25.05 16.93 40.99
CA ASP A 347 25.33 16.87 39.54
C ASP A 347 24.03 16.90 38.73
N PHE A 348 22.97 16.26 39.19
CA PHE A 348 21.62 16.35 38.59
C PHE A 348 21.06 17.78 38.61
N LEU A 349 21.20 18.46 39.72
CA LEU A 349 20.77 19.87 39.86
C LEU A 349 21.57 20.78 38.91
N ASN A 350 22.86 20.55 38.79
CA ASN A 350 23.73 21.32 37.90
C ASN A 350 23.32 21.12 36.42
N VAL A 351 23.06 19.88 36.00
CA VAL A 351 22.60 19.57 34.64
C VAL A 351 21.22 20.18 34.40
N LEU A 352 20.30 20.12 35.35
CA LEU A 352 18.97 20.68 35.22
C LEU A 352 19.00 22.23 35.12
N GLN A 353 19.83 22.90 35.97
CA GLN A 353 19.95 24.36 35.99
C GLN A 353 20.68 24.91 34.74
N THR A 354 21.73 24.24 34.29
CA THR A 354 22.54 24.73 33.19
C THR A 354 22.03 24.27 31.83
N GLY A 355 21.25 23.18 31.78
CA GLY A 355 20.82 22.53 30.56
C GLY A 355 21.97 21.87 29.79
N ARG A 356 23.16 21.72 30.40
CA ARG A 356 24.33 21.08 29.80
C ARG A 356 24.48 19.67 30.34
N ASN A 357 24.53 18.69 29.45
CA ASN A 357 24.73 17.30 29.82
C ASN A 357 26.14 17.11 30.45
N MET A 358 26.22 16.17 31.36
CA MET A 358 27.49 15.72 31.96
C MET A 358 27.86 14.35 31.38
N HIS A 359 29.11 14.18 30.98
CA HIS A 359 29.56 12.93 30.37
C HIS A 359 30.79 12.38 31.11
N ASP A 360 30.81 11.07 31.28
CA ASP A 360 31.96 10.24 31.69
C ASP A 360 32.69 10.74 32.94
N LYS A 361 31.95 11.27 33.92
CA LYS A 361 32.51 11.71 35.19
C LYS A 361 32.79 10.50 36.08
N ARG A 362 34.05 10.25 36.37
CA ARG A 362 34.44 9.21 37.31
C ARG A 362 34.31 9.68 38.75
N MET A 363 33.71 8.85 39.58
CA MET A 363 33.52 9.09 40.99
C MET A 363 33.51 7.79 41.78
N TYR A 364 33.88 7.93 43.07
CA TYR A 364 33.75 6.84 44.02
C TYR A 364 32.49 7.00 44.85
N LEU A 365 31.67 6.00 44.81
CA LEU A 365 30.42 5.92 45.60
C LEU A 365 30.75 5.19 46.94
N ALA A 366 31.09 5.95 47.96
CA ALA A 366 31.56 5.39 49.23
C ALA A 366 30.50 4.50 49.93
N GLU A 367 29.25 4.78 49.77
CA GLU A 367 28.15 3.98 50.35
C GLU A 367 28.02 2.57 49.78
N TYR A 368 28.51 2.40 48.55
CA TYR A 368 28.39 1.13 47.78
C TYR A 368 29.75 0.47 47.52
N ASP A 369 30.87 1.11 47.93
CA ASP A 369 32.24 0.68 47.65
C ASP A 369 32.48 0.40 46.17
N LYS A 370 32.06 1.37 45.31
CA LYS A 370 32.09 1.27 43.86
C LYS A 370 32.68 2.50 43.20
N TYR A 371 33.59 2.29 42.23
CA TYR A 371 33.94 3.31 41.27
C TYR A 371 32.96 3.26 40.09
N VAL A 372 32.33 4.40 39.76
CA VAL A 372 31.41 4.52 38.62
C VAL A 372 31.85 5.63 37.69
N GLU A 373 31.57 5.43 36.43
CA GLU A 373 31.65 6.47 35.41
C GLU A 373 30.21 6.88 35.08
N GLU A 374 29.86 8.13 35.42
CA GLU A 374 28.52 8.66 35.38
C GLU A 374 28.31 9.62 34.21
N THR A 375 27.22 9.44 33.46
CA THR A 375 26.75 10.35 32.42
C THR A 375 25.33 10.76 32.75
N ILE A 376 25.03 12.09 32.81
CA ILE A 376 23.70 12.62 33.04
C ILE A 376 23.27 13.43 31.84
N ILE A 377 22.14 13.05 31.25
CA ILE A 377 21.53 13.69 30.08
C ILE A 377 20.18 14.27 30.49
N TYR A 378 19.93 15.54 30.14
CA TYR A 378 18.62 16.15 30.29
C TYR A 378 17.85 16.17 28.96
N ASP A 379 16.81 15.37 28.89
CA ASP A 379 15.85 15.39 27.78
C ASP A 379 14.81 16.48 27.99
N LYS A 380 14.93 17.57 27.22
CA LYS A 380 14.05 18.74 27.32
C LYS A 380 12.64 18.49 26.78
N GLU A 381 12.51 17.57 25.84
CA GLU A 381 11.22 17.23 25.20
C GLU A 381 10.32 16.48 26.19
N TYR A 382 10.89 15.46 26.83
CA TYR A 382 10.14 14.64 27.80
C TYR A 382 10.30 15.12 29.26
N ARG A 383 11.13 16.16 29.50
CA ARG A 383 11.45 16.70 30.83
C ARG A 383 11.95 15.66 31.81
N LEU A 384 12.87 14.84 31.32
CA LEU A 384 13.46 13.74 32.06
C LEU A 384 14.99 13.89 32.14
N LEU A 385 15.56 13.49 33.27
CA LEU A 385 16.99 13.31 33.43
C LEU A 385 17.29 11.81 33.33
N ILE A 386 18.25 11.46 32.47
CA ILE A 386 18.70 10.09 32.27
C ILE A 386 20.13 9.99 32.83
N CYS A 387 20.30 9.19 33.86
CA CYS A 387 21.59 8.87 34.43
C CYS A 387 22.04 7.49 33.99
N ILE A 388 23.19 7.43 33.37
CA ILE A 388 23.85 6.18 32.94
C ILE A 388 25.12 6.01 33.79
N MET A 389 25.28 4.86 34.46
CA MET A 389 26.41 4.53 35.30
C MET A 389 27.08 3.27 34.83
N ARG A 390 28.39 3.33 34.57
CA ARG A 390 29.24 2.18 34.28
C ARG A 390 30.04 1.85 35.53
N ASP A 391 29.96 0.62 36.03
CA ASP A 391 30.82 0.12 37.11
C ASP A 391 32.25 -0.06 36.58
N VAL A 392 33.16 0.74 37.04
CA VAL A 392 34.59 0.73 36.64
C VAL A 392 35.52 0.31 37.80
N THR A 393 34.95 -0.29 38.85
CA THR A 393 35.69 -0.68 40.05
C THR A 393 36.88 -1.59 39.73
N GLN A 394 36.71 -2.57 38.88
CA GLN A 394 37.79 -3.48 38.49
C GLN A 394 38.90 -2.73 37.71
N GLU A 395 38.52 -1.80 36.83
CA GLU A 395 39.47 -1.00 36.04
C GLU A 395 40.33 -0.12 36.96
N GLU A 396 39.71 0.54 37.93
CA GLU A 396 40.43 1.40 38.90
C GLU A 396 41.31 0.58 39.84
N THR A 397 40.85 -0.56 40.33
CA THR A 397 41.67 -1.45 41.17
C THR A 397 42.93 -1.92 40.43
N VAL A 398 42.78 -2.31 39.15
CA VAL A 398 43.94 -2.70 38.33
C VAL A 398 44.88 -1.52 38.07
N ARG A 399 44.35 -0.31 37.90
CA ARG A 399 45.11 0.91 37.71
C ARG A 399 45.94 1.23 38.97
N GLU A 400 45.30 1.23 40.13
CA GLU A 400 45.96 1.45 41.43
C GLU A 400 47.08 0.42 41.70
N GLN A 401 46.81 -0.86 41.39
CA GLN A 401 47.84 -1.90 41.52
C GLN A 401 49.06 -1.65 40.61
N LYS A 402 48.82 -1.25 39.35
CA LYS A 402 49.90 -0.91 38.41
C LYS A 402 50.71 0.32 38.87
N GLU A 403 50.03 1.35 39.36
CA GLU A 403 50.71 2.55 39.90
C GLU A 403 51.54 2.23 41.13
N ASN A 404 51.03 1.40 42.05
CA ASN A 404 51.79 0.94 43.22
C ASN A 404 53.02 0.12 42.87
N ILE A 405 52.89 -0.81 41.90
CA ILE A 405 54.03 -1.60 41.39
C ILE A 405 55.03 -0.66 40.75
N SER A 406 54.61 0.31 39.95
CA SER A 406 55.48 1.29 39.31
C SER A 406 56.27 2.13 40.37
N ARG A 407 55.57 2.61 41.40
CA ARG A 407 56.22 3.34 42.52
C ARG A 407 57.25 2.49 43.24
N GLN A 408 56.89 1.26 43.60
CA GLN A 408 57.83 0.33 44.23
C GLN A 408 59.03 0.01 43.36
N THR A 409 58.86 -0.10 42.04
CA THR A 409 59.90 -0.35 41.07
C THR A 409 60.89 0.83 41.00
N VAL A 410 60.36 2.07 41.03
CA VAL A 410 61.19 3.29 41.07
C VAL A 410 62.00 3.38 42.41
N GLU A 411 61.30 3.15 43.55
CA GLU A 411 61.99 3.15 44.84
C GLU A 411 63.12 2.09 45.00
N ILE A 412 62.99 0.95 44.31
CA ILE A 412 64.04 -0.10 44.26
C ILE A 412 65.18 0.31 43.33
N ALA A 413 64.89 1.02 42.24
CA ALA A 413 65.92 1.47 41.28
C ALA A 413 66.76 2.66 41.79
N ASP A 414 66.18 3.43 42.72
CA ASP A 414 66.86 4.59 43.34
C ASP A 414 67.69 4.21 44.58
N LYS A 415 67.71 2.93 44.99
CA LYS A 415 68.60 2.35 46.05
C LYS A 415 69.73 1.57 45.45
#